data_61de7bacb523abd41eb855035b470cdd
#
_entry.id   61de7bacb523abd41eb855035b470cdd
#
_cell.length_a   1.000
_cell.length_b   1.000
_cell.length_c   1.000
_cell.angle_alpha   90.00
_cell.angle_beta   90.00
_cell.angle_gamma   90.00
#
_symmetry.space_group_name_H-M   'P 1'
#
loop_
_entity.id
_entity.type
_entity.pdbx_description
1 polymer ?
#
loop_
_entity_poly.entity_id
_entity_poly.type
_entity_poly.pdbx_seq_one_letter_code
_entity_poly.pdbx_strand_id
1 'polypeptide(L)'
;MVLPDIKKGKDMINILPFEIISRNTKTLLITYISSVDITHEGMKKVLESLRSKQGIISEYLLDKLLDESLIDKDKGKEFLITTGVINKTKTLPLWVNSVIISDVPHLFSNAREQWKSDGVFVSHIIDIKDNNINVSDSTLIWLHLENYHSDIVKRIYSKFESNPGVAFIQSYYLKESFRIDGVYSPDLGTPCHFCHIDRWLSREEKSFRRNEMSWANLLQLLKKYQMTLPALALGESERGFSYHLIKRRLQELTGTSLVKSHVDNFMSSVSADLITCILCKEPVIHWQACSCLER
;
A
#
# COMPACT_ATOMS: atom_id res chain seq x y z
N MET A 1 -33.05 11.87 -9.89
CA MET A 1 -32.51 12.16 -8.55
C MET A 1 -31.09 12.66 -8.77
N VAL A 2 -30.90 13.99 -8.77
CA VAL A 2 -29.62 14.65 -9.08
C VAL A 2 -28.75 14.54 -7.83
N LEU A 3 -27.59 13.90 -7.94
CA LEU A 3 -26.59 13.88 -6.88
C LEU A 3 -26.11 15.33 -6.65
N PRO A 4 -26.05 15.81 -5.41
CA PRO A 4 -25.57 17.15 -5.14
C PRO A 4 -24.10 17.26 -5.53
N ASP A 5 -23.78 18.33 -6.27
CA ASP A 5 -22.42 18.77 -6.60
C ASP A 5 -21.51 18.70 -5.37
N ILE A 6 -20.62 17.74 -5.37
CA ILE A 6 -19.50 17.68 -4.39
C ILE A 6 -18.53 18.78 -4.80
N LYS A 7 -18.76 19.99 -4.30
CA LYS A 7 -17.82 21.10 -4.41
C LYS A 7 -16.45 20.67 -3.91
N LYS A 8 -15.47 20.84 -4.78
CA LYS A 8 -14.01 20.62 -4.60
C LYS A 8 -13.54 20.93 -3.17
N GLY A 9 -12.86 19.92 -2.56
CA GLY A 9 -11.78 20.17 -1.62
C GLY A 9 -12.15 20.74 -0.25
N LYS A 10 -13.11 20.16 0.47
CA LYS A 10 -13.10 20.29 1.94
C LYS A 10 -12.16 19.22 2.48
N ASP A 11 -11.06 19.67 3.07
CA ASP A 11 -10.12 18.80 3.73
C ASP A 11 -10.85 17.95 4.77
N MET A 12 -10.83 16.64 4.54
CA MET A 12 -11.46 15.68 5.43
C MET A 12 -10.40 15.18 6.42
N ILE A 13 -10.79 14.99 7.66
CA ILE A 13 -9.93 14.56 8.76
C ILE A 13 -10.45 13.25 9.29
N ASN A 14 -9.60 12.24 9.40
CA ASN A 14 -9.92 10.97 10.02
C ASN A 14 -9.71 11.05 11.53
N ILE A 15 -10.75 10.68 12.30
CA ILE A 15 -10.66 10.45 13.73
C ILE A 15 -10.24 9.00 13.93
N LEU A 16 -9.07 8.80 14.55
CA LEU A 16 -8.55 7.49 14.89
C LEU A 16 -9.15 7.00 16.21
N PRO A 17 -9.23 5.69 16.46
CA PRO A 17 -9.71 5.15 17.74
C PRO A 17 -8.87 5.65 18.91
N PHE A 18 -9.53 6.17 19.94
CA PHE A 18 -8.91 6.59 21.19
C PHE A 18 -9.88 6.39 22.35
N GLU A 19 -9.35 6.36 23.57
CA GLU A 19 -10.11 6.29 24.80
C GLU A 19 -9.77 7.46 25.73
N ILE A 20 -10.79 7.88 26.50
CA ILE A 20 -10.64 8.89 27.54
C ILE A 20 -11.00 8.24 28.84
N ILE A 21 -10.08 8.25 29.79
CA ILE A 21 -10.29 7.72 31.14
C ILE A 21 -10.19 8.88 32.12
N SER A 22 -11.30 9.20 32.77
CA SER A 22 -11.33 10.19 33.86
C SER A 22 -11.19 9.48 35.20
N ARG A 23 -10.14 9.83 35.95
CA ARG A 23 -9.86 9.29 37.27
C ARG A 23 -9.56 10.43 38.24
N ASN A 24 -10.45 10.66 39.19
CA ASN A 24 -10.39 11.76 40.15
C ASN A 24 -10.28 13.13 39.44
N THR A 25 -9.14 13.82 39.61
CA THR A 25 -8.87 15.12 39.03
C THR A 25 -8.12 15.06 37.70
N LYS A 26 -7.76 13.85 37.22
CA LYS A 26 -6.98 13.65 36.00
C LYS A 26 -7.80 13.01 34.90
N THR A 27 -7.62 13.46 33.68
CA THR A 27 -8.17 12.88 32.48
C THR A 27 -7.02 12.37 31.62
N LEU A 28 -6.97 11.07 31.34
CA LEU A 28 -5.97 10.43 30.53
C LEU A 28 -6.55 10.16 29.14
N LEU A 29 -5.87 10.66 28.12
CA LEU A 29 -6.10 10.28 26.72
C LEU A 29 -5.22 9.09 26.39
N ILE A 30 -5.80 8.01 25.87
CA ILE A 30 -5.07 6.84 25.39
C ILE A 30 -5.34 6.67 23.91
N THR A 31 -4.29 6.63 23.12
CA THR A 31 -4.33 6.36 21.69
C THR A 31 -3.41 5.16 21.37
N TYR A 32 -3.38 4.73 20.13
CA TYR A 32 -2.49 3.64 19.72
C TYR A 32 -1.00 4.04 19.69
N ILE A 33 -0.68 5.34 19.75
CA ILE A 33 0.72 5.84 19.73
C ILE A 33 1.17 6.51 21.02
N SER A 34 0.23 6.94 21.88
CA SER A 34 0.57 7.72 23.08
C SER A 34 -0.46 7.57 24.20
N SER A 35 -0.03 7.89 25.41
CA SER A 35 -0.91 8.18 26.52
C SER A 35 -0.50 9.52 27.14
N VAL A 36 -1.47 10.43 27.32
CA VAL A 36 -1.20 11.82 27.72
C VAL A 36 -2.23 12.29 28.74
N ASP A 37 -1.79 12.94 29.81
CA ASP A 37 -2.68 13.62 30.77
C ASP A 37 -3.24 14.90 30.15
N ILE A 38 -4.57 15.01 30.13
CA ILE A 38 -5.28 16.20 29.64
C ILE A 38 -5.66 17.08 30.81
N THR A 39 -5.04 18.25 30.89
CA THR A 39 -5.32 19.24 31.95
C THR A 39 -6.24 20.36 31.47
N HIS A 40 -6.34 20.60 30.16
CA HIS A 40 -7.13 21.67 29.58
C HIS A 40 -8.58 21.25 29.38
N GLU A 41 -9.52 21.90 30.08
CA GLU A 41 -10.96 21.55 30.06
C GLU A 41 -11.59 21.68 28.66
N GLY A 42 -11.20 22.68 27.87
CA GLY A 42 -11.64 22.81 26.50
C GLY A 42 -11.22 21.63 25.65
N MET A 43 -9.99 21.09 25.79
CA MET A 43 -9.53 19.92 25.05
C MET A 43 -10.28 18.67 25.45
N LYS A 44 -10.67 18.50 26.70
CA LYS A 44 -11.53 17.38 27.12
C LYS A 44 -12.86 17.41 26.36
N LYS A 45 -13.52 18.58 26.28
CA LYS A 45 -14.77 18.74 25.52
C LYS A 45 -14.61 18.42 24.05
N VAL A 46 -13.51 18.87 23.42
CA VAL A 46 -13.21 18.53 22.01
C VAL A 46 -13.08 17.03 21.84
N LEU A 47 -12.31 16.36 22.70
CA LEU A 47 -12.09 14.92 22.64
C LEU A 47 -13.38 14.15 22.86
N GLU A 48 -14.22 14.51 23.81
CA GLU A 48 -15.54 13.89 24.03
C GLU A 48 -16.45 14.04 22.79
N SER A 49 -16.46 15.23 22.18
CA SER A 49 -17.20 15.48 20.96
C SER A 49 -16.68 14.67 19.78
N LEU A 50 -15.36 14.50 19.65
CA LEU A 50 -14.73 13.67 18.61
C LEU A 50 -15.00 12.17 18.83
N ARG A 51 -15.00 11.72 20.11
CA ARG A 51 -15.32 10.33 20.47
C ARG A 51 -16.72 9.91 20.00
N SER A 52 -17.71 10.83 20.12
CA SER A 52 -19.08 10.57 19.68
C SER A 52 -19.24 10.54 18.14
N LYS A 53 -18.26 11.06 17.38
CA LYS A 53 -18.31 11.25 15.93
C LYS A 53 -17.38 10.32 15.15
N GLN A 54 -16.99 9.18 15.72
CA GLN A 54 -16.04 8.25 15.10
C GLN A 54 -16.11 8.20 13.58
N GLY A 55 -14.93 8.24 12.91
CA GLY A 55 -14.81 8.21 11.46
C GLY A 55 -14.24 9.51 10.87
N ILE A 56 -14.88 10.02 9.82
CA ILE A 56 -14.38 11.15 9.04
C ILE A 56 -15.19 12.41 9.35
N ILE A 57 -14.51 13.51 9.68
CA ILE A 57 -15.12 14.83 9.84
C ILE A 57 -14.50 15.85 8.86
N SER A 58 -15.21 16.93 8.56
CA SER A 58 -14.62 18.04 7.80
C SER A 58 -13.71 18.89 8.70
N GLU A 59 -12.63 19.44 8.11
CA GLU A 59 -11.76 20.36 8.83
C GLU A 59 -12.53 21.56 9.41
N TYR A 60 -13.53 22.05 8.68
CA TYR A 60 -14.43 23.10 9.18
C TYR A 60 -15.13 22.73 10.50
N LEU A 61 -15.58 21.48 10.61
CA LEU A 61 -16.24 21.03 11.83
C LEU A 61 -15.25 20.92 13.00
N LEU A 62 -14.03 20.47 12.74
CA LEU A 62 -12.98 20.45 13.75
C LEU A 62 -12.63 21.88 14.20
N ASP A 63 -12.46 22.81 13.27
CA ASP A 63 -12.19 24.22 13.57
C ASP A 63 -13.26 24.84 14.44
N LYS A 64 -14.52 24.54 14.13
CA LYS A 64 -15.68 24.97 14.93
C LYS A 64 -15.63 24.42 16.36
N LEU A 65 -15.33 23.14 16.53
CA LEU A 65 -15.21 22.51 17.86
C LEU A 65 -14.06 23.11 18.69
N LEU A 66 -12.95 23.44 18.07
CA LEU A 66 -11.81 24.09 18.73
C LEU A 66 -12.18 25.52 19.15
N ASP A 67 -12.84 26.30 18.28
CA ASP A 67 -13.31 27.66 18.59
C ASP A 67 -14.32 27.67 19.75
N GLU A 68 -15.33 26.81 19.70
CA GLU A 68 -16.35 26.66 20.76
C GLU A 68 -15.72 26.26 22.10
N SER A 69 -14.55 25.61 22.08
CA SER A 69 -13.83 25.18 23.26
C SER A 69 -12.71 26.13 23.69
N LEU A 70 -12.63 27.32 23.06
CA LEU A 70 -11.62 28.36 23.31
C LEU A 70 -10.19 27.85 23.17
N ILE A 71 -9.93 27.01 22.17
CA ILE A 71 -8.62 26.46 21.86
C ILE A 71 -8.13 27.08 20.55
N ASP A 72 -6.87 27.51 20.56
CA ASP A 72 -6.18 27.91 19.35
C ASP A 72 -6.18 26.77 18.31
N LYS A 73 -6.64 27.06 17.09
CA LYS A 73 -6.86 26.05 16.05
C LYS A 73 -5.61 25.29 15.68
N ASP A 74 -4.50 26.02 15.49
CA ASP A 74 -3.26 25.41 15.01
C ASP A 74 -2.64 24.55 16.11
N LYS A 75 -2.57 25.04 17.34
CA LYS A 75 -2.08 24.27 18.49
C LYS A 75 -2.97 23.08 18.82
N GLY A 76 -4.30 23.27 18.73
CA GLY A 76 -5.26 22.20 18.95
C GLY A 76 -5.15 21.09 17.91
N LYS A 77 -5.02 21.44 16.64
CA LYS A 77 -4.79 20.47 15.55
C LYS A 77 -3.44 19.76 15.70
N GLU A 78 -2.38 20.51 16.01
CA GLU A 78 -1.06 19.94 16.24
C GLU A 78 -1.07 18.93 17.39
N PHE A 79 -1.70 19.28 18.51
CA PHE A 79 -1.87 18.38 19.63
C PHE A 79 -2.61 17.09 19.23
N LEU A 80 -3.77 17.21 18.55
CA LEU A 80 -4.57 16.06 18.14
C LEU A 80 -3.83 15.16 17.13
N ILE A 81 -3.00 15.75 16.25
CA ILE A 81 -2.14 15.01 15.30
C ILE A 81 -1.02 14.30 16.05
N THR A 82 -0.29 15.02 16.91
CA THR A 82 0.86 14.50 17.65
C THR A 82 0.46 13.36 18.57
N THR A 83 -0.70 13.48 19.22
CA THR A 83 -1.23 12.43 20.08
C THR A 83 -1.88 11.28 19.32
N GLY A 84 -2.13 11.40 18.01
CA GLY A 84 -2.72 10.36 17.19
C GLY A 84 -4.24 10.24 17.33
N VAL A 85 -4.92 11.28 17.77
CA VAL A 85 -6.39 11.36 17.78
C VAL A 85 -6.94 11.59 16.39
N ILE A 86 -6.27 12.46 15.62
CA ILE A 86 -6.64 12.73 14.25
C ILE A 86 -5.47 12.47 13.30
N ASN A 87 -5.82 12.10 12.07
CA ASN A 87 -4.86 12.05 10.98
C ASN A 87 -5.27 13.09 9.94
N LYS A 88 -4.39 14.06 9.65
CA LYS A 88 -4.55 14.88 8.45
C LYS A 88 -4.34 13.99 7.24
N THR A 89 -5.42 13.52 6.66
CA THR A 89 -5.41 12.93 5.33
C THR A 89 -5.19 14.06 4.31
N LYS A 90 -4.04 14.69 4.34
CA LYS A 90 -3.52 15.54 3.27
C LYS A 90 -2.30 14.90 2.64
N THR A 91 -2.45 13.66 2.27
CA THR A 91 -1.83 13.18 1.06
C THR A 91 -3.01 12.77 0.19
N LEU A 92 -3.38 13.59 -0.76
CA LEU A 92 -4.08 13.12 -1.94
C LEU A 92 -3.36 11.83 -2.33
N PRO A 93 -4.09 10.72 -2.55
CA PRO A 93 -3.44 9.52 -3.03
C PRO A 93 -2.60 9.95 -4.24
N LEU A 94 -1.32 9.56 -4.27
CA LEU A 94 -0.43 9.86 -5.40
C LEU A 94 -1.05 9.36 -6.71
N TRP A 95 -1.91 8.35 -6.60
CA TRP A 95 -2.61 7.74 -7.73
C TRP A 95 -4.12 7.79 -7.49
N VAL A 96 -4.82 8.41 -8.42
CA VAL A 96 -6.29 8.54 -8.39
C VAL A 96 -6.95 7.22 -8.81
N ASN A 97 -6.27 6.44 -9.66
CA ASN A 97 -6.75 5.18 -10.19
C ASN A 97 -5.79 4.03 -9.84
N SER A 98 -6.33 2.85 -9.68
CA SER A 98 -5.55 1.62 -9.64
C SER A 98 -6.11 0.59 -10.63
N VAL A 99 -5.21 -0.09 -11.32
CA VAL A 99 -5.52 -1.11 -12.30
C VAL A 99 -4.77 -2.38 -11.91
N ILE A 100 -5.44 -3.53 -11.92
CA ILE A 100 -4.80 -4.83 -11.73
C ILE A 100 -4.64 -5.49 -13.09
N ILE A 101 -3.41 -5.86 -13.44
CA ILE A 101 -3.08 -6.68 -14.61
C ILE A 101 -2.62 -8.04 -14.08
N SER A 102 -3.24 -9.13 -14.52
CA SER A 102 -2.96 -10.45 -13.96
C SER A 102 -3.07 -11.56 -15.00
N ASP A 103 -2.34 -12.65 -14.76
CA ASP A 103 -2.49 -13.93 -15.47
C ASP A 103 -3.70 -14.75 -14.95
N VAL A 104 -4.33 -14.32 -13.84
CA VAL A 104 -5.54 -14.90 -13.23
C VAL A 104 -6.62 -13.85 -12.94
N PRO A 105 -7.06 -13.07 -13.93
CA PRO A 105 -7.93 -11.90 -13.71
C PRO A 105 -9.29 -12.25 -13.09
N HIS A 106 -9.81 -13.45 -13.35
CA HIS A 106 -11.10 -13.94 -12.83
C HIS A 106 -11.14 -13.97 -11.29
N LEU A 107 -10.01 -14.25 -10.64
CA LEU A 107 -9.94 -14.31 -9.19
C LEU A 107 -10.08 -12.90 -8.57
N PHE A 108 -9.50 -11.88 -9.19
CA PHE A 108 -9.63 -10.50 -8.75
C PHE A 108 -11.03 -9.92 -9.04
N SER A 109 -11.66 -10.35 -10.13
CA SER A 109 -13.01 -9.91 -10.48
C SER A 109 -14.01 -10.29 -9.40
N ASN A 110 -13.90 -11.48 -8.83
CA ASN A 110 -14.74 -11.94 -7.73
C ASN A 110 -14.49 -11.15 -6.43
N ALA A 111 -13.24 -10.77 -6.17
CA ALA A 111 -12.86 -10.01 -4.97
C ALA A 111 -13.18 -8.50 -5.07
N ARG A 112 -13.29 -7.94 -6.27
CA ARG A 112 -13.41 -6.50 -6.54
C ARG A 112 -14.59 -5.84 -5.82
N GLU A 113 -15.76 -6.45 -5.89
CA GLU A 113 -16.97 -5.88 -5.27
C GLU A 113 -16.84 -5.84 -3.74
N GLN A 114 -16.28 -6.89 -3.16
CA GLN A 114 -15.99 -6.93 -1.73
C GLN A 114 -14.93 -5.89 -1.34
N TRP A 115 -13.89 -5.70 -2.16
CA TRP A 115 -12.86 -4.70 -1.89
C TRP A 115 -13.40 -3.28 -1.95
N LYS A 116 -14.34 -3.02 -2.86
CA LYS A 116 -15.02 -1.73 -2.98
C LYS A 116 -15.81 -1.38 -1.71
N SER A 117 -16.49 -2.36 -1.10
CA SER A 117 -17.18 -2.14 0.18
C SER A 117 -16.20 -1.79 1.32
N ASP A 118 -14.95 -2.24 1.23
CA ASP A 118 -13.89 -1.97 2.20
C ASP A 118 -13.06 -0.72 1.85
N GLY A 119 -13.53 0.09 0.90
CA GLY A 119 -12.89 1.34 0.52
C GLY A 119 -11.70 1.20 -0.44
N VAL A 120 -11.44 0.01 -1.00
CA VAL A 120 -10.40 -0.17 -2.02
C VAL A 120 -11.01 -0.03 -3.40
N PHE A 121 -10.53 0.94 -4.15
CA PHE A 121 -11.02 1.19 -5.50
C PHE A 121 -10.03 0.66 -6.55
N VAL A 122 -10.47 -0.35 -7.31
CA VAL A 122 -9.78 -0.87 -8.49
C VAL A 122 -10.64 -0.54 -9.71
N SER A 123 -10.13 0.32 -10.59
CA SER A 123 -10.89 0.79 -11.76
C SER A 123 -11.10 -0.34 -12.79
N HIS A 124 -10.04 -1.08 -13.10
CA HIS A 124 -10.06 -2.16 -14.09
C HIS A 124 -9.24 -3.36 -13.63
N ILE A 125 -9.68 -4.55 -14.03
CA ILE A 125 -8.96 -5.80 -13.93
C ILE A 125 -8.78 -6.30 -15.35
N ILE A 126 -7.53 -6.53 -15.76
CA ILE A 126 -7.14 -6.77 -17.13
C ILE A 126 -6.37 -8.09 -17.22
N ASP A 127 -6.70 -8.92 -18.19
CA ASP A 127 -5.92 -10.11 -18.51
C ASP A 127 -4.57 -9.67 -19.11
N ILE A 128 -3.50 -10.28 -18.61
CA ILE A 128 -2.14 -9.98 -19.08
C ILE A 128 -1.94 -10.35 -20.56
N LYS A 129 -2.80 -11.21 -21.10
CA LYS A 129 -2.81 -11.61 -22.52
C LYS A 129 -3.50 -10.57 -23.41
N ASP A 130 -4.23 -9.62 -22.81
CA ASP A 130 -4.88 -8.57 -23.59
C ASP A 130 -3.83 -7.63 -24.18
N ASN A 131 -3.82 -7.52 -25.50
CA ASN A 131 -2.91 -6.63 -26.23
C ASN A 131 -3.36 -5.16 -26.19
N ASN A 132 -4.63 -4.91 -25.88
CA ASN A 132 -5.23 -3.58 -25.91
C ASN A 132 -5.28 -2.91 -24.52
N ILE A 133 -4.35 -3.26 -23.63
CA ILE A 133 -4.26 -2.61 -22.33
C ILE A 133 -4.04 -1.11 -22.54
N ASN A 134 -4.96 -0.29 -22.05
CA ASN A 134 -4.84 1.15 -22.02
C ASN A 134 -4.96 1.63 -20.56
N VAL A 135 -4.03 2.46 -20.14
CA VAL A 135 -3.95 2.98 -18.77
C VAL A 135 -3.83 4.50 -18.84
N SER A 136 -4.65 5.19 -18.08
CA SER A 136 -4.60 6.65 -17.97
C SER A 136 -3.38 7.11 -17.15
N ASP A 137 -3.04 8.38 -17.28
CA ASP A 137 -2.03 9.03 -16.45
C ASP A 137 -2.36 8.92 -14.95
N SER A 138 -1.38 9.07 -14.10
CA SER A 138 -1.51 9.04 -12.63
C SER A 138 -2.21 7.77 -12.11
N THR A 139 -1.88 6.63 -12.70
CA THR A 139 -2.46 5.32 -12.35
C THR A 139 -1.42 4.43 -11.68
N LEU A 140 -1.83 3.77 -10.59
CA LEU A 140 -1.08 2.67 -9.98
C LEU A 140 -1.40 1.37 -10.72
N ILE A 141 -0.43 0.81 -11.42
CA ILE A 141 -0.53 -0.49 -12.08
C ILE A 141 -0.06 -1.57 -11.11
N TRP A 142 -0.99 -2.42 -10.69
CA TRP A 142 -0.68 -3.62 -9.92
C TRP A 142 -0.55 -4.81 -10.86
N LEU A 143 0.66 -5.32 -11.03
CA LEU A 143 0.93 -6.51 -11.83
C LEU A 143 0.99 -7.73 -10.91
N HIS A 144 0.02 -8.64 -11.02
CA HIS A 144 0.00 -9.89 -10.27
C HIS A 144 0.26 -11.08 -11.19
N LEU A 145 1.23 -11.90 -10.82
CA LEU A 145 1.62 -13.09 -11.57
C LEU A 145 1.62 -14.32 -10.66
N GLU A 146 0.68 -15.24 -10.87
CA GLU A 146 0.77 -16.58 -10.27
C GLU A 146 1.94 -17.36 -10.89
N ASN A 147 2.15 -17.20 -12.19
CA ASN A 147 3.29 -17.77 -12.90
C ASN A 147 4.27 -16.64 -13.24
N TYR A 148 5.33 -16.51 -12.44
CA TYR A 148 6.28 -15.43 -12.62
C TYR A 148 7.09 -15.53 -13.92
N HIS A 149 7.04 -14.46 -14.71
CA HIS A 149 7.81 -14.28 -15.93
C HIS A 149 8.41 -12.87 -16.01
N SER A 150 9.73 -12.77 -15.98
CA SER A 150 10.43 -11.49 -16.04
C SER A 150 10.15 -10.69 -17.32
N ASP A 151 9.96 -11.38 -18.45
CA ASP A 151 9.72 -10.72 -19.74
C ASP A 151 8.33 -10.08 -19.82
N ILE A 152 7.36 -10.63 -19.09
CA ILE A 152 6.04 -10.01 -18.94
C ILE A 152 6.17 -8.67 -18.19
N VAL A 153 6.92 -8.65 -17.08
CA VAL A 153 7.17 -7.42 -16.33
C VAL A 153 7.84 -6.36 -17.19
N LYS A 154 8.89 -6.75 -17.95
CA LYS A 154 9.58 -5.85 -18.89
C LYS A 154 8.62 -5.28 -19.93
N ARG A 155 7.79 -6.12 -20.54
CA ARG A 155 6.80 -5.70 -21.54
C ARG A 155 5.82 -4.66 -20.97
N ILE A 156 5.28 -4.89 -19.75
CA ILE A 156 4.36 -3.96 -19.13
C ILE A 156 5.07 -2.64 -18.77
N TYR A 157 6.29 -2.70 -18.25
CA TYR A 157 7.08 -1.49 -17.96
C TYR A 157 7.31 -0.69 -19.24
N SER A 158 7.88 -1.31 -20.30
CA SER A 158 8.15 -0.63 -21.57
C SER A 158 6.92 0.00 -22.20
N LYS A 159 5.74 -0.55 -21.94
CA LYS A 159 4.48 -0.02 -22.48
C LYS A 159 4.01 1.25 -21.77
N PHE A 160 4.23 1.37 -20.47
CA PHE A 160 3.57 2.41 -19.65
C PHE A 160 4.53 3.30 -18.85
N GLU A 161 5.84 3.01 -18.80
CA GLU A 161 6.80 3.79 -18.00
C GLU A 161 6.99 5.24 -18.48
N SER A 162 6.61 5.54 -19.72
CA SER A 162 6.62 6.90 -20.27
C SER A 162 5.35 7.70 -19.97
N ASN A 163 4.32 7.06 -19.41
CA ASN A 163 3.07 7.76 -19.09
C ASN A 163 3.24 8.57 -17.80
N PRO A 164 2.90 9.87 -17.80
CA PRO A 164 3.08 10.72 -16.63
C PRO A 164 2.36 10.20 -15.38
N GLY A 165 3.05 10.19 -14.26
CA GLY A 165 2.49 9.82 -12.96
C GLY A 165 2.11 8.34 -12.81
N VAL A 166 2.46 7.48 -13.77
CA VAL A 166 2.24 6.03 -13.64
C VAL A 166 3.24 5.43 -12.67
N ALA A 167 2.75 4.53 -11.85
CA ALA A 167 3.59 3.73 -10.97
C ALA A 167 3.22 2.25 -11.05
N PHE A 168 4.16 1.40 -10.69
CA PHE A 168 4.04 -0.04 -10.79
C PHE A 168 4.29 -0.69 -9.43
N ILE A 169 3.56 -1.74 -9.16
CA ILE A 169 3.84 -2.65 -8.06
C ILE A 169 3.63 -4.07 -8.56
N GLN A 170 4.52 -4.99 -8.19
CA GLN A 170 4.41 -6.40 -8.55
C GLN A 170 4.07 -7.23 -7.34
N SER A 171 3.25 -8.26 -7.58
CA SER A 171 3.11 -9.38 -6.67
C SER A 171 3.21 -10.70 -7.44
N TYR A 172 3.92 -11.64 -6.85
CA TYR A 172 4.24 -12.90 -7.50
C TYR A 172 4.62 -13.96 -6.47
N TYR A 173 4.60 -15.21 -6.92
CA TYR A 173 5.05 -16.33 -6.11
C TYR A 173 6.46 -16.76 -6.53
N LEU A 174 7.27 -17.03 -5.53
CA LEU A 174 8.62 -17.54 -5.74
C LEU A 174 8.96 -18.52 -4.62
N LYS A 175 9.17 -19.77 -4.97
CA LYS A 175 9.18 -20.90 -4.01
C LYS A 175 7.82 -20.92 -3.26
N GLU A 176 7.88 -21.15 -1.97
CA GLU A 176 6.78 -21.15 -1.01
C GLU A 176 6.49 -19.76 -0.45
N SER A 177 6.97 -18.70 -1.13
CA SER A 177 6.80 -17.32 -0.67
C SER A 177 5.94 -16.54 -1.66
N PHE A 178 4.97 -15.80 -1.13
CA PHE A 178 4.31 -14.73 -1.83
C PHE A 178 5.06 -13.42 -1.61
N ARG A 179 5.26 -12.65 -2.67
CA ARG A 179 6.03 -11.40 -2.61
C ARG A 179 5.26 -10.23 -3.20
N ILE A 180 5.39 -9.09 -2.56
CA ILE A 180 4.93 -7.79 -3.05
C ILE A 180 6.13 -6.85 -3.03
N ASP A 181 6.50 -6.30 -4.17
CA ASP A 181 7.62 -5.37 -4.27
C ASP A 181 7.29 -3.98 -3.70
N GLY A 182 8.30 -3.12 -3.61
CA GLY A 182 8.11 -1.70 -3.46
C GLY A 182 7.45 -1.08 -4.69
N VAL A 183 6.96 0.13 -4.55
CA VAL A 183 6.38 0.87 -5.66
C VAL A 183 7.49 1.43 -6.54
N TYR A 184 7.48 1.07 -7.81
CA TYR A 184 8.31 1.68 -8.83
C TYR A 184 7.56 2.84 -9.49
N SER A 185 8.09 4.03 -9.37
CA SER A 185 7.63 5.22 -10.08
C SER A 185 8.82 5.83 -10.83
N PRO A 186 8.81 5.85 -12.17
CA PRO A 186 9.87 6.49 -12.95
C PRO A 186 10.06 7.95 -12.56
N ASP A 187 8.96 8.70 -12.37
CA ASP A 187 8.99 10.13 -12.02
C ASP A 187 9.63 10.40 -10.65
N LEU A 188 9.48 9.46 -9.69
CA LEU A 188 10.05 9.57 -8.36
C LEU A 188 11.43 8.91 -8.24
N GLY A 189 11.90 8.23 -9.29
CA GLY A 189 13.17 7.52 -9.29
C GLY A 189 13.25 6.42 -8.22
N THR A 190 12.16 5.71 -7.95
CA THR A 190 12.17 4.62 -6.96
C THR A 190 12.70 3.32 -7.57
N PRO A 191 13.20 2.36 -6.75
CA PRO A 191 13.75 1.11 -7.26
C PRO A 191 12.71 0.29 -8.02
N CYS A 192 13.06 -0.21 -9.19
CA CYS A 192 12.20 -1.06 -10.00
C CYS A 192 12.18 -2.52 -9.51
N HIS A 193 11.28 -3.33 -10.07
CA HIS A 193 11.20 -4.76 -9.80
C HIS A 193 12.55 -5.49 -9.97
N PHE A 194 13.32 -5.15 -11.01
CA PHE A 194 14.59 -5.82 -11.28
C PHE A 194 15.65 -5.51 -10.22
N CYS A 195 15.64 -4.30 -9.64
CA CYS A 195 16.48 -3.99 -8.48
C CYS A 195 16.20 -4.94 -7.32
N HIS A 196 14.92 -5.25 -7.10
CA HIS A 196 14.48 -6.16 -6.03
C HIS A 196 14.90 -7.60 -6.30
N ILE A 197 14.63 -8.11 -7.50
CA ILE A 197 14.96 -9.49 -7.89
C ILE A 197 16.48 -9.72 -7.88
N ASP A 198 17.26 -8.83 -8.49
CA ASP A 198 18.71 -9.00 -8.59
C ASP A 198 19.39 -8.97 -7.22
N ARG A 199 18.88 -8.11 -6.32
CA ARG A 199 19.34 -8.07 -4.94
C ARG A 199 19.01 -9.35 -4.19
N TRP A 200 17.81 -9.88 -4.36
CA TRP A 200 17.42 -11.14 -3.75
C TRP A 200 18.27 -12.29 -4.28
N LEU A 201 18.48 -12.40 -5.59
CA LEU A 201 19.33 -13.41 -6.21
C LEU A 201 20.77 -13.33 -5.70
N SER A 202 21.32 -12.12 -5.54
CA SER A 202 22.67 -11.93 -5.00
C SER A 202 22.80 -12.41 -3.55
N ARG A 203 21.74 -12.30 -2.74
CA ARG A 203 21.72 -12.84 -1.37
C ARG A 203 21.63 -14.36 -1.36
N GLU A 204 20.80 -14.93 -2.22
CA GLU A 204 20.63 -16.36 -2.39
C GLU A 204 21.95 -17.01 -2.85
N GLU A 205 22.71 -16.39 -3.76
CA GLU A 205 24.03 -16.89 -4.16
C GLU A 205 25.03 -16.96 -3.00
N LYS A 206 24.99 -15.98 -2.09
CA LYS A 206 25.91 -15.95 -0.93
C LYS A 206 25.54 -16.98 0.13
N SER A 207 24.28 -17.36 0.25
CA SER A 207 23.81 -18.34 1.23
C SER A 207 23.97 -19.79 0.76
N PHE A 208 24.49 -20.00 -0.43
CA PHE A 208 24.50 -21.25 -1.16
C PHE A 208 25.55 -22.27 -0.63
N ARG A 209 25.15 -23.54 -0.48
CA ARG A 209 26.05 -24.66 -0.17
C ARG A 209 26.58 -25.31 -1.45
N ARG A 210 27.85 -25.70 -1.48
CA ARG A 210 28.64 -26.13 -2.64
C ARG A 210 28.01 -27.16 -3.62
N ASN A 211 26.96 -27.86 -3.24
CA ASN A 211 26.41 -28.98 -4.03
C ASN A 211 24.93 -28.77 -4.47
N GLU A 212 24.38 -27.60 -4.30
CA GLU A 212 22.99 -27.31 -4.68
C GLU A 212 22.95 -26.31 -5.83
N MET A 213 21.87 -26.27 -6.60
CA MET A 213 21.68 -25.27 -7.65
C MET A 213 21.14 -23.98 -7.03
N SER A 214 21.84 -22.87 -7.16
CA SER A 214 21.32 -21.58 -6.68
C SER A 214 20.09 -21.15 -7.50
N TRP A 215 19.21 -20.37 -6.89
CA TRP A 215 18.06 -19.81 -7.60
C TRP A 215 18.49 -18.91 -8.76
N ALA A 216 19.59 -18.19 -8.64
CA ALA A 216 20.16 -17.41 -9.71
C ALA A 216 20.51 -18.30 -10.91
N ASN A 217 21.20 -19.43 -10.66
CA ASN A 217 21.55 -20.39 -11.71
C ASN A 217 20.32 -21.06 -12.30
N LEU A 218 19.32 -21.42 -11.47
CA LEU A 218 18.07 -22.00 -11.94
C LEU A 218 17.32 -21.03 -12.85
N LEU A 219 17.14 -19.77 -12.46
CA LEU A 219 16.44 -18.77 -13.29
C LEU A 219 17.20 -18.47 -14.60
N GLN A 220 18.55 -18.44 -14.57
CA GLN A 220 19.35 -18.33 -15.78
C GLN A 220 19.16 -19.55 -16.70
N LEU A 221 19.13 -20.74 -16.14
CA LEU A 221 18.91 -21.97 -16.89
C LEU A 221 17.51 -22.00 -17.53
N LEU A 222 16.47 -21.67 -16.77
CA LEU A 222 15.12 -21.57 -17.26
C LEU A 222 15.00 -20.55 -18.41
N LYS A 223 15.63 -19.39 -18.26
CA LYS A 223 15.70 -18.38 -19.33
C LYS A 223 16.41 -18.90 -20.57
N LYS A 224 17.54 -19.58 -20.42
CA LYS A 224 18.29 -20.16 -21.53
C LYS A 224 17.50 -21.17 -22.33
N TYR A 225 16.72 -22.00 -21.63
CA TYR A 225 15.89 -23.06 -22.25
C TYR A 225 14.44 -22.62 -22.52
N GLN A 226 14.12 -21.34 -22.33
CA GLN A 226 12.75 -20.81 -22.49
C GLN A 226 11.69 -21.59 -21.67
N MET A 227 12.09 -22.07 -20.52
CA MET A 227 11.24 -22.79 -19.59
C MET A 227 10.68 -21.84 -18.53
N THR A 228 9.53 -22.20 -18.00
CA THR A 228 8.90 -21.51 -16.89
C THR A 228 9.16 -22.23 -15.57
N LEU A 229 9.13 -21.51 -14.46
CA LEU A 229 9.04 -22.17 -13.15
C LEU A 229 7.78 -23.04 -13.11
N PRO A 230 7.85 -24.24 -12.50
CA PRO A 230 6.64 -24.99 -12.22
C PRO A 230 5.63 -24.14 -11.46
N ALA A 231 4.38 -24.17 -11.90
CA ALA A 231 3.31 -23.49 -11.17
C ALA A 231 3.21 -24.06 -9.75
N LEU A 232 3.11 -23.19 -8.76
CA LEU A 232 2.80 -23.63 -7.40
C LEU A 232 1.35 -24.16 -7.38
N ALA A 233 1.14 -25.30 -6.77
CA ALA A 233 -0.20 -25.80 -6.51
C ALA A 233 -0.79 -25.03 -5.30
N LEU A 234 -1.28 -23.82 -5.55
CA LEU A 234 -1.87 -22.97 -4.51
C LEU A 234 -3.27 -23.46 -4.16
N GLY A 235 -3.51 -23.67 -2.87
CA GLY A 235 -4.84 -23.86 -2.32
C GLY A 235 -5.62 -22.53 -2.20
N GLU A 236 -6.89 -22.64 -1.81
CA GLU A 236 -7.72 -21.44 -1.57
C GLU A 236 -7.22 -20.59 -0.41
N SER A 237 -6.65 -21.23 0.62
CA SER A 237 -6.10 -20.53 1.79
C SER A 237 -4.90 -19.65 1.43
N GLU A 238 -3.96 -20.17 0.64
CA GLU A 238 -2.78 -19.45 0.20
C GLU A 238 -3.15 -18.28 -0.72
N ARG A 239 -4.09 -18.50 -1.65
CA ARG A 239 -4.63 -17.42 -2.50
C ARG A 239 -5.36 -16.38 -1.67
N GLY A 240 -6.24 -16.80 -0.74
CA GLY A 240 -6.99 -15.90 0.14
C GLY A 240 -6.06 -15.02 0.98
N PHE A 241 -4.98 -15.60 1.53
CA PHE A 241 -3.97 -14.88 2.28
C PHE A 241 -3.23 -13.86 1.40
N SER A 242 -2.79 -14.27 0.21
CA SER A 242 -2.11 -13.40 -0.74
C SER A 242 -2.99 -12.23 -1.19
N TYR A 243 -4.26 -12.48 -1.48
CA TYR A 243 -5.22 -11.42 -1.85
C TYR A 243 -5.51 -10.45 -0.70
N HIS A 244 -5.54 -10.94 0.55
CA HIS A 244 -5.64 -10.07 1.71
C HIS A 244 -4.44 -9.12 1.80
N LEU A 245 -3.24 -9.61 1.55
CA LEU A 245 -2.03 -8.78 1.53
C LEU A 245 -2.05 -7.75 0.40
N ILE A 246 -2.49 -8.14 -0.81
CA ILE A 246 -2.67 -7.21 -1.94
C ILE A 246 -3.66 -6.12 -1.57
N LYS A 247 -4.83 -6.49 -1.07
CA LYS A 247 -5.88 -5.56 -0.63
C LYS A 247 -5.34 -4.57 0.40
N ARG A 248 -4.71 -5.07 1.45
CA ARG A 248 -4.13 -4.24 2.51
C ARG A 248 -3.09 -3.25 1.96
N ARG A 249 -2.25 -3.72 1.05
CA ARG A 249 -1.24 -2.88 0.42
C ARG A 249 -1.85 -1.81 -0.47
N LEU A 250 -2.89 -2.13 -1.23
CA LEU A 250 -3.66 -1.14 -2.01
C LEU A 250 -4.29 -0.09 -1.09
N GLN A 251 -4.88 -0.48 0.05
CA GLN A 251 -5.41 0.46 1.03
C GLN A 251 -4.34 1.43 1.56
N GLU A 252 -3.14 0.92 1.86
CA GLU A 252 -2.01 1.75 2.30
C GLU A 252 -1.58 2.76 1.22
N LEU A 253 -1.55 2.35 -0.04
CA LEU A 253 -1.07 3.17 -1.16
C LEU A 253 -2.11 4.18 -1.68
N THR A 254 -3.39 3.83 -1.64
CA THR A 254 -4.47 4.68 -2.13
C THR A 254 -5.05 5.60 -1.04
N GLY A 255 -4.46 5.61 0.14
CA GLY A 255 -4.88 6.50 1.23
C GLY A 255 -6.18 6.12 1.93
N THR A 256 -6.74 4.92 1.65
CA THR A 256 -7.95 4.40 2.33
C THR A 256 -7.62 3.68 3.64
N SER A 257 -6.34 3.50 3.93
CA SER A 257 -5.87 2.87 5.17
C SER A 257 -5.87 3.85 6.33
N LEU A 258 -6.21 3.34 7.52
CA LEU A 258 -6.06 4.07 8.79
C LEU A 258 -4.58 4.29 9.18
N VAL A 259 -3.66 3.60 8.52
CA VAL A 259 -2.22 3.73 8.75
C VAL A 259 -1.66 4.84 7.87
N LYS A 260 -0.90 5.78 8.45
CA LYS A 260 -0.19 6.82 7.69
C LYS A 260 0.68 6.15 6.62
N SER A 261 0.46 6.50 5.36
CA SER A 261 1.40 6.13 4.31
C SER A 261 2.62 7.05 4.43
N HIS A 262 3.70 6.52 5.01
CA HIS A 262 5.00 7.18 4.95
C HIS A 262 5.69 6.83 3.63
N VAL A 263 6.62 7.70 3.18
CA VAL A 263 7.50 7.40 2.03
C VAL A 263 8.17 6.04 2.18
N ASP A 264 8.51 5.64 3.40
CA ASP A 264 9.04 4.31 3.72
C ASP A 264 8.13 3.15 3.28
N ASN A 265 6.82 3.38 3.16
CA ASN A 265 5.91 2.35 2.65
C ASN A 265 6.09 2.13 1.15
N PHE A 266 6.39 3.17 0.36
CA PHE A 266 6.64 3.01 -1.07
C PHE A 266 7.94 2.23 -1.33
N MET A 267 8.95 2.48 -0.49
CA MET A 267 10.28 1.88 -0.57
C MET A 267 10.41 0.55 0.17
N SER A 268 9.30 -0.10 0.49
CA SER A 268 9.33 -1.38 1.19
C SER A 268 8.65 -2.48 0.38
N SER A 269 9.27 -3.65 0.36
CA SER A 269 8.69 -4.91 -0.11
C SER A 269 8.12 -5.71 1.04
N VAL A 270 7.18 -6.59 0.74
CA VAL A 270 6.60 -7.55 1.68
C VAL A 270 6.82 -8.95 1.12
N SER A 271 7.30 -9.85 1.94
CA SER A 271 7.32 -11.28 1.64
C SER A 271 6.54 -12.04 2.72
N ALA A 272 5.77 -13.02 2.27
CA ALA A 272 4.99 -13.90 3.12
C ALA A 272 5.40 -15.33 2.82
N ASP A 273 5.88 -16.04 3.82
CA ASP A 273 6.06 -17.48 3.75
C ASP A 273 4.68 -18.14 3.85
N LEU A 274 4.30 -18.92 2.84
CA LEU A 274 2.95 -19.50 2.73
C LEU A 274 2.74 -20.70 3.66
N ILE A 275 3.80 -21.32 4.13
CA ILE A 275 3.73 -22.46 5.05
C ILE A 275 3.62 -21.97 6.49
N THR A 276 4.49 -21.04 6.87
CA THR A 276 4.59 -20.56 8.25
C THR A 276 3.74 -19.32 8.52
N CYS A 277 3.19 -18.69 7.49
CA CYS A 277 2.48 -17.40 7.54
C CYS A 277 3.31 -16.25 8.13
N ILE A 278 4.64 -16.37 8.11
CA ILE A 278 5.53 -15.31 8.59
C ILE A 278 5.63 -14.21 7.54
N LEU A 279 5.37 -12.98 7.98
CA LEU A 279 5.52 -11.78 7.16
C LEU A 279 6.87 -11.12 7.45
N CYS A 280 7.58 -10.78 6.37
CA CYS A 280 8.79 -9.97 6.43
C CYS A 280 8.61 -8.71 5.59
N LYS A 281 8.96 -7.55 6.15
CA LYS A 281 8.98 -6.27 5.45
C LYS A 281 10.42 -5.79 5.34
N GLU A 282 10.88 -5.56 4.11
CA GLU A 282 12.25 -5.15 3.83
C GLU A 282 12.30 -3.85 3.03
N PRO A 283 13.27 -2.96 3.30
CA PRO A 283 13.49 -1.78 2.45
C PRO A 283 13.97 -2.22 1.07
N VAL A 284 13.45 -1.58 0.04
CA VAL A 284 13.90 -1.74 -1.34
C VAL A 284 14.88 -0.62 -1.68
N ILE A 285 16.05 -0.98 -2.18
CA ILE A 285 17.07 -0.04 -2.65
C ILE A 285 17.46 -0.37 -4.08
N HIS A 286 18.00 0.60 -4.80
CA HIS A 286 18.50 0.38 -6.13
C HIS A 286 19.60 -0.68 -6.18
N TRP A 287 19.56 -1.48 -7.23
CA TRP A 287 20.65 -2.37 -7.60
C TRP A 287 21.63 -1.60 -8.49
N GLN A 288 22.92 -1.63 -8.16
CA GLN A 288 23.94 -0.78 -8.79
C GLN A 288 24.07 -0.96 -10.30
N ALA A 289 23.79 -2.14 -10.81
CA ALA A 289 23.85 -2.46 -12.23
C ALA A 289 22.48 -2.44 -12.92
N CYS A 290 21.46 -1.85 -12.31
CA CYS A 290 20.12 -1.80 -12.89
C CYS A 290 19.97 -0.64 -13.85
N SER A 291 19.44 -0.88 -15.06
CA SER A 291 19.18 0.14 -16.08
C SER A 291 18.18 1.23 -15.65
N CYS A 292 17.41 1.01 -14.58
CA CYS A 292 16.53 2.06 -14.06
C CYS A 292 17.27 3.24 -13.42
N LEU A 293 18.58 3.10 -13.16
CA LEU A 293 19.45 4.19 -12.68
C LEU A 293 19.96 5.10 -13.80
N GLU A 294 19.82 4.66 -15.05
CA GLU A 294 20.31 5.39 -16.24
C GLU A 294 19.23 6.31 -16.86
N ARG A 295 18.07 6.40 -16.22
CA ARG A 295 16.88 7.10 -16.72
C ARG A 295 16.63 8.42 -16.02
#